data_3d47272a81c201d94981f5f81724bd66
#
_entry.id   3d47272a81c201d94981f5f81724bd66
#
_cell.length_a   1.000
_cell.length_b   1.000
_cell.length_c   1.000
_cell.angle_alpha   90.00
_cell.angle_beta   90.00
_cell.angle_gamma   90.00
#
_symmetry.space_group_name_H-M   'P 1'
#
loop_
_entity.id
_entity.type
_entity.pdbx_description
1 polymer ?
#
loop_
_entity_poly.entity_id
_entity_poly.type
_entity_poly.pdbx_seq_one_letter_code
_entity_poly.pdbx_strand_id
1 'polypeptide(L)'
;MSSNKIKVQWVFDITVDEELQSRLGLTEGEVYDILEEEGGDEKLNQLCAAEMGTPVWVDLDLFFESPRSIGEDQITDALSDEYGWLVDSYEWLIV
;
A
#
# COMPACT_ATOMS: atom_id res chain seq x y z
N MET A 1 -6.64 -2.26 24.68
CA MET A 1 -6.29 -3.37 23.79
C MET A 1 -5.36 -2.89 22.70
N SER A 2 -4.31 -3.65 22.44
CA SER A 2 -3.41 -3.32 21.34
C SER A 2 -4.07 -3.68 20.01
N SER A 3 -3.94 -2.78 19.02
CA SER A 3 -4.42 -3.03 17.67
C SER A 3 -3.34 -3.72 16.85
N ASN A 4 -3.70 -4.70 16.02
CA ASN A 4 -2.81 -5.34 15.08
C ASN A 4 -3.06 -4.84 13.66
N LYS A 5 -3.44 -3.58 13.55
CA LYS A 5 -3.63 -2.92 12.26
C LYS A 5 -2.33 -2.30 11.78
N ILE A 6 -2.14 -2.36 10.48
CA ILE A 6 -0.98 -1.76 9.82
C ILE A 6 -1.44 -0.86 8.68
N LYS A 7 -0.56 0.06 8.30
CA LYS A 7 -0.69 0.87 7.11
C LYS A 7 0.30 0.34 6.08
N VAL A 8 -0.18 -0.07 4.92
CA VAL A 8 0.62 -0.73 3.89
C VAL A 8 0.99 0.26 2.79
N GLN A 9 2.26 0.27 2.43
CA GLN A 9 2.76 0.97 1.26
C GLN A 9 2.95 -0.08 0.15
N TRP A 10 2.11 -0.02 -0.88
CA TRP A 10 2.16 -0.95 -2.01
C TRP A 10 3.13 -0.46 -3.07
N VAL A 11 3.65 -1.40 -3.87
CA VAL A 11 4.51 -1.06 -5.01
C VAL A 11 3.63 -0.90 -6.26
N PHE A 12 3.44 0.34 -6.67
CA PHE A 12 2.75 0.67 -7.92
C PHE A 12 3.69 1.49 -8.79
N ASP A 13 3.95 1.02 -10.01
CA ASP A 13 4.84 1.72 -10.95
C ASP A 13 4.10 2.84 -11.68
N ILE A 14 3.48 3.74 -10.94
CA ILE A 14 2.62 4.80 -11.49
C ILE A 14 3.37 5.71 -12.46
N THR A 15 4.70 5.85 -12.31
CA THR A 15 5.50 6.70 -13.20
C THR A 15 5.70 6.09 -14.58
N VAL A 16 5.56 4.77 -14.72
CA VAL A 16 5.76 4.07 -16.00
C VAL A 16 4.52 3.32 -16.47
N ASP A 17 3.53 3.13 -15.62
CA ASP A 17 2.30 2.42 -15.96
C ASP A 17 1.25 3.38 -16.52
N GLU A 18 1.21 3.49 -17.84
CA GLU A 18 0.29 4.38 -18.55
C GLU A 18 -1.17 4.00 -18.31
N GLU A 19 -1.47 2.72 -18.18
CA GLU A 19 -2.84 2.26 -17.91
C GLU A 19 -3.32 2.74 -16.54
N LEU A 20 -2.47 2.63 -15.53
CA LEU A 20 -2.81 3.08 -14.19
C LEU A 20 -2.97 4.59 -14.15
N GLN A 21 -2.07 5.34 -14.81
CA GLN A 21 -2.19 6.79 -14.95
C GLN A 21 -3.52 7.18 -15.57
N SER A 22 -3.91 6.50 -16.63
CA SER A 22 -5.17 6.76 -17.34
C SER A 22 -6.38 6.50 -16.44
N ARG A 23 -6.36 5.41 -15.69
CA ARG A 23 -7.43 5.07 -14.74
C ARG A 23 -7.61 6.12 -13.65
N LEU A 24 -6.50 6.72 -13.22
CA LEU A 24 -6.53 7.77 -12.21
C LEU A 24 -6.81 9.16 -12.79
N GLY A 25 -6.83 9.28 -14.11
CA GLY A 25 -7.02 10.57 -14.78
C GLY A 25 -5.82 11.49 -14.65
N LEU A 26 -4.62 10.92 -14.46
CA LEU A 26 -3.38 11.67 -14.30
C LEU A 26 -2.48 11.50 -15.50
N THR A 27 -1.75 12.57 -15.86
CA THR A 27 -0.66 12.50 -16.84
C THR A 27 0.63 12.16 -16.11
N GLU A 28 1.66 11.73 -16.86
CA GLU A 28 2.98 11.46 -16.30
C GLU A 28 3.53 12.69 -15.57
N GLY A 29 3.37 13.88 -16.15
CA GLY A 29 3.81 15.13 -15.53
C GLY A 29 3.10 15.41 -14.21
N GLU A 30 1.80 15.14 -14.14
CA GLU A 30 1.04 15.31 -12.91
C GLU A 30 1.50 14.34 -11.82
N VAL A 31 1.83 13.11 -12.19
CA VAL A 31 2.38 12.12 -11.24
C VAL A 31 3.69 12.62 -10.63
N TYR A 32 4.61 13.13 -11.46
CA TYR A 32 5.87 13.69 -10.96
C TYR A 32 5.65 14.91 -10.08
N ASP A 33 4.69 15.77 -10.42
CA ASP A 33 4.34 16.92 -9.61
C ASP A 33 3.86 16.51 -8.21
N ILE A 34 3.04 15.46 -8.14
CA ILE A 34 2.57 14.94 -6.86
C ILE A 34 3.74 14.34 -6.05
N LEU A 35 4.65 13.63 -6.72
CA LEU A 35 5.81 13.03 -6.06
C LEU A 35 6.76 14.09 -5.46
N GLU A 36 6.81 15.29 -6.02
CA GLU A 36 7.61 16.38 -5.50
C GLU A 36 6.97 17.03 -4.27
N GLU A 37 5.68 16.83 -4.05
CA GLU A 37 4.98 17.35 -2.88
C GLU A 37 5.34 16.55 -1.63
N GLU A 38 5.29 17.20 -0.47
CA GLU A 38 5.46 16.52 0.81
C GLU A 38 4.31 15.51 1.00
N GLY A 39 4.66 14.26 1.27
CA GLY A 39 3.66 13.20 1.40
C GLY A 39 3.07 12.74 0.08
N GLY A 40 3.65 13.11 -1.06
CA GLY A 40 3.16 12.74 -2.37
C GLY A 40 3.17 11.24 -2.63
N ASP A 41 4.19 10.54 -2.16
CA ASP A 41 4.28 9.07 -2.27
C ASP A 41 3.08 8.40 -1.59
N GLU A 42 2.75 8.85 -0.39
CA GLU A 42 1.62 8.32 0.36
C GLU A 42 0.30 8.60 -0.35
N LYS A 43 0.14 9.82 -0.86
CA LYS A 43 -1.06 10.21 -1.60
C LYS A 43 -1.26 9.33 -2.83
N LEU A 44 -0.20 9.10 -3.61
CA LEU A 44 -0.25 8.23 -4.78
C LEU A 44 -0.53 6.78 -4.40
N ASN A 45 0.07 6.30 -3.31
CA ASN A 45 -0.22 4.96 -2.81
C ASN A 45 -1.71 4.79 -2.50
N GLN A 46 -2.32 5.75 -1.83
CA GLN A 46 -3.74 5.71 -1.50
C GLN A 46 -4.62 5.73 -2.75
N LEU A 47 -4.29 6.59 -3.71
CA LEU A 47 -5.04 6.68 -4.97
C LEU A 47 -4.94 5.39 -5.78
N CYS A 48 -3.74 4.84 -5.93
CA CYS A 48 -3.52 3.60 -6.66
C CYS A 48 -4.19 2.42 -5.96
N ALA A 49 -4.07 2.34 -4.64
CA ALA A 49 -4.69 1.27 -3.87
C ALA A 49 -6.23 1.29 -4.00
N ALA A 50 -6.83 2.48 -3.97
CA ALA A 50 -8.27 2.61 -4.15
C ALA A 50 -8.71 2.14 -5.53
N GLU A 51 -7.95 2.49 -6.58
CA GLU A 51 -8.27 2.09 -7.95
C GLU A 51 -8.10 0.58 -8.15
N MET A 52 -7.05 0.00 -7.57
CA MET A 52 -6.74 -1.43 -7.74
C MET A 52 -7.49 -2.32 -6.74
N GLY A 53 -8.21 -1.73 -5.79
CA GLY A 53 -8.95 -2.49 -4.79
C GLY A 53 -8.07 -3.10 -3.69
N THR A 54 -6.84 -2.62 -3.53
CA THR A 54 -5.97 -3.05 -2.43
C THR A 54 -6.18 -2.15 -1.21
N PRO A 55 -6.26 -2.71 0.01
CA PRO A 55 -6.44 -1.88 1.20
C PRO A 55 -5.12 -1.24 1.64
N VAL A 56 -5.17 0.01 2.07
CA VAL A 56 -4.04 0.68 2.71
C VAL A 56 -3.99 0.31 4.19
N TRP A 57 -5.16 0.18 4.82
CA TRP A 57 -5.29 -0.18 6.23
C TRP A 57 -5.69 -1.65 6.34
N VAL A 58 -4.86 -2.44 6.98
CA VAL A 58 -5.09 -3.90 7.08
C VAL A 58 -5.08 -4.32 8.55
N ASP A 59 -6.08 -5.12 8.92
CA ASP A 59 -6.16 -5.74 10.23
C ASP A 59 -5.53 -7.14 10.14
N LEU A 60 -4.35 -7.30 10.70
CA LEU A 60 -3.60 -8.56 10.62
C LEU A 60 -4.24 -9.69 11.43
N ASP A 61 -5.13 -9.39 12.35
CA ASP A 61 -5.87 -10.41 13.09
C ASP A 61 -6.75 -11.27 12.17
N LEU A 62 -7.09 -10.76 11.00
CA LEU A 62 -7.84 -11.51 9.97
C LEU A 62 -6.99 -12.54 9.25
N PHE A 63 -5.66 -12.42 9.32
CA PHE A 63 -4.72 -13.28 8.60
C PHE A 63 -3.93 -14.19 9.54
N PHE A 64 -3.65 -13.76 10.76
CA PHE A 64 -2.76 -14.44 11.68
C PHE A 64 -3.33 -14.44 13.09
N GLU A 65 -3.06 -15.51 13.86
CA GLU A 65 -3.44 -15.57 15.28
C GLU A 65 -2.57 -14.64 16.13
N SER A 66 -1.28 -14.56 15.81
CA SER A 66 -0.31 -13.76 16.59
C SER A 66 0.56 -12.93 15.64
N PRO A 67 0.00 -11.86 15.01
CA PRO A 67 0.73 -11.11 13.99
C PRO A 67 2.04 -10.50 14.46
N ARG A 68 2.15 -10.16 15.75
CA ARG A 68 3.36 -9.54 16.28
C ARG A 68 4.47 -10.54 16.56
N SER A 69 4.18 -11.84 16.48
CA SER A 69 5.14 -12.92 16.72
C SER A 69 5.79 -13.44 15.43
N ILE A 70 5.36 -12.96 14.28
CA ILE A 70 5.87 -13.40 12.97
C ILE A 70 6.78 -12.35 12.37
N GLY A 71 7.63 -12.80 11.43
CA GLY A 71 8.56 -11.92 10.76
C GLY A 71 7.89 -11.01 9.73
N GLU A 72 8.53 -9.89 9.46
CA GLU A 72 8.09 -8.92 8.46
C GLU A 72 7.89 -9.58 7.09
N ASP A 73 8.81 -10.46 6.70
CA ASP A 73 8.74 -11.17 5.42
C ASP A 73 7.47 -12.01 5.29
N GLN A 74 7.05 -12.66 6.38
CA GLN A 74 5.84 -13.47 6.37
C GLN A 74 4.59 -12.61 6.21
N ILE A 75 4.58 -11.43 6.84
CA ILE A 75 3.46 -10.49 6.73
C ILE A 75 3.37 -9.94 5.29
N THR A 76 4.47 -9.47 4.74
CA THR A 76 4.48 -8.92 3.38
C THR A 76 4.15 -9.97 2.33
N ASP A 77 4.65 -11.20 2.48
CA ASP A 77 4.34 -12.31 1.57
C ASP A 77 2.85 -12.66 1.60
N ALA A 78 2.26 -12.72 2.78
CA ALA A 78 0.84 -13.02 2.92
C ALA A 78 -0.05 -11.96 2.26
N LEU A 79 0.30 -10.68 2.43
CA LEU A 79 -0.44 -9.59 1.82
C LEU A 79 -0.29 -9.59 0.30
N SER A 80 0.92 -9.83 -0.19
CA SER A 80 1.18 -9.91 -1.63
C SER A 80 0.42 -11.05 -2.27
N ASP A 81 0.34 -12.19 -1.59
CA ASP A 81 -0.37 -13.39 -2.06
C ASP A 81 -1.88 -13.14 -2.12
N GLU A 82 -2.42 -12.51 -1.08
CA GLU A 82 -3.85 -12.26 -0.97
C GLU A 82 -4.35 -11.24 -2.00
N TYR A 83 -3.60 -10.16 -2.20
CA TYR A 83 -4.04 -9.05 -3.04
C TYR A 83 -3.40 -9.00 -4.43
N GLY A 84 -2.37 -9.82 -4.67
CA GLY A 84 -1.72 -9.90 -5.97
C GLY A 84 -0.79 -8.74 -6.31
N TRP A 85 -0.40 -7.93 -5.32
CA TRP A 85 0.52 -6.80 -5.48
C TRP A 85 1.66 -6.90 -4.49
N LEU A 86 2.83 -6.41 -4.88
CA LEU A 86 3.98 -6.40 -3.99
C LEU A 86 3.83 -5.31 -2.92
N VAL A 87 4.28 -5.63 -1.71
CA VAL A 87 4.32 -4.68 -0.60
C VAL A 87 5.73 -4.10 -0.51
N ASP A 88 5.84 -2.77 -0.53
CA ASP A 88 7.11 -2.08 -0.34
C ASP A 88 7.49 -2.06 1.14
N SER A 89 6.55 -1.62 1.98
CA SER A 89 6.75 -1.55 3.43
C SER A 89 5.41 -1.46 4.13
N TYR A 90 5.44 -1.58 5.44
CA TYR A 90 4.26 -1.33 6.27
C TYR A 90 4.70 -0.76 7.61
N GLU A 91 3.77 -0.10 8.29
CA GLU A 91 4.04 0.36 9.65
C GLU A 91 2.87 0.02 10.56
N TRP A 92 3.20 -0.32 11.80
CA TRP A 92 2.21 -0.62 12.81
C TRP A 92 1.51 0.65 13.27
N LEU A 93 0.20 0.58 13.39
CA LEU A 93 -0.57 1.70 13.92
C LEU A 93 -0.50 1.69 15.43
N ILE A 94 -0.30 2.86 15.98
CA ILE A 94 -0.31 3.08 17.43
C ILE A 94 -1.72 3.51 17.81
N VAL A 95 -2.32 2.75 18.71
CA VAL A 95 -3.68 3.02 19.17
C VAL A 95 -3.66 3.30 20.67
#